data_9a98a474b1743120a92d61483eedfbf8
#
_entry.id   9a98a474b1743120a92d61483eedfbf8
#
_cell.length_a   1.000
_cell.length_b   1.000
_cell.length_c   1.000
_cell.angle_alpha   90.00
_cell.angle_beta   90.00
_cell.angle_gamma   90.00
#
_symmetry.space_group_name_H-M   'P 1'
#
loop_
_entity.id
_entity.type
_entity.pdbx_description
1 polymer ?
#
loop_
_entity_poly.entity_id
_entity_poly.type
_entity_poly.pdbx_seq_one_letter_code
_entity_poly.pdbx_strand_id
1 'polypeptide(L)'
;EANLLRIPEMICWKRKQDIDVAFSNGFQLALVSNKNKIPNYSFDDDPQTVDYKYKVKYNTICHFCIYSDPTLPEPVKVLPVLKEWAYLAPKYFRPNPQVLEKYGVKPKEYVFLREVSVGTVNYAGQASGAILGIQDWIPKDKKVLFSLEEKDKRHLYPKDWILLQEPIEDIHSLIYYSAGLVSSGDSMAREAALLGVPAYYLGIRYDMPANAAAAKVANLQNQKTIAFPDWVKNLNVDANEAEEKQLQLRKHIDDTFIDINEYMLNLVKQHSKQ
;
A
#
# COMPACT_ATOMS: atom_id res chain seq x y z
N GLU A 1 -13.16 -14.90 -12.84
CA GLU A 1 -13.33 -16.14 -13.64
C GLU A 1 -12.12 -16.44 -14.54
N ALA A 2 -11.61 -15.45 -15.29
CA ALA A 2 -10.45 -15.66 -16.20
C ALA A 2 -9.21 -16.25 -15.50
N ASN A 3 -8.99 -15.97 -14.23
CA ASN A 3 -7.83 -16.47 -13.47
C ASN A 3 -7.91 -17.96 -13.12
N LEU A 4 -9.10 -18.53 -12.97
CA LEU A 4 -9.26 -19.96 -12.66
C LEU A 4 -8.93 -20.84 -13.86
N LEU A 5 -9.11 -20.35 -15.09
CA LEU A 5 -8.78 -21.09 -16.32
C LEU A 5 -7.28 -21.34 -16.47
N ARG A 6 -6.42 -20.55 -15.82
CA ARG A 6 -4.95 -20.73 -15.86
C ARG A 6 -4.43 -21.83 -14.92
N ILE A 7 -5.25 -22.32 -13.99
CA ILE A 7 -4.81 -23.37 -13.03
C ILE A 7 -4.28 -24.61 -13.73
N PRO A 8 -4.94 -25.19 -14.74
CA PRO A 8 -4.41 -26.34 -15.46
C PRO A 8 -3.05 -26.09 -16.14
N GLU A 9 -2.89 -24.90 -16.75
CA GLU A 9 -1.63 -24.49 -17.37
C GLU A 9 -0.50 -24.37 -16.35
N MET A 10 -0.77 -23.76 -15.21
CA MET A 10 0.19 -23.63 -14.10
C MET A 10 0.59 -24.99 -13.52
N ILE A 11 -0.35 -25.92 -13.39
CA ILE A 11 -0.05 -27.30 -12.95
C ILE A 11 0.86 -28.01 -13.96
N CYS A 12 0.59 -27.87 -15.26
CA CYS A 12 1.42 -28.43 -16.31
C CYS A 12 2.80 -27.79 -16.37
N TRP A 13 2.89 -26.47 -16.23
CA TRP A 13 4.16 -25.76 -16.16
C TRP A 13 5.01 -26.22 -14.98
N LYS A 14 4.41 -26.30 -13.76
CA LYS A 14 5.11 -26.74 -12.55
C LYS A 14 5.75 -28.12 -12.71
N ARG A 15 5.09 -29.07 -13.39
CA ARG A 15 5.63 -30.43 -13.59
C ARG A 15 7.00 -30.44 -14.30
N LYS A 16 7.34 -29.36 -15.00
CA LYS A 16 8.61 -29.17 -15.69
C LYS A 16 9.64 -28.39 -14.88
N GLN A 17 9.28 -27.96 -13.66
CA GLN A 17 10.11 -27.14 -12.79
C GLN A 17 10.35 -27.84 -11.46
N ASP A 18 11.56 -27.70 -10.93
CA ASP A 18 11.88 -28.09 -9.55
C ASP A 18 11.64 -26.86 -8.64
N ILE A 19 10.56 -26.94 -7.85
CA ILE A 19 10.12 -25.84 -6.98
C ILE A 19 9.97 -26.39 -5.58
N ASP A 20 10.74 -25.86 -4.64
CA ASP A 20 10.74 -26.28 -3.25
C ASP A 20 9.69 -25.54 -2.40
N VAL A 21 9.42 -24.27 -2.69
CA VAL A 21 8.46 -23.41 -1.98
C VAL A 21 7.81 -22.42 -2.93
N ALA A 22 6.59 -22.01 -2.63
CA ALA A 22 5.87 -20.98 -3.38
C ALA A 22 5.40 -19.85 -2.46
N PHE A 23 5.41 -18.64 -2.98
CA PHE A 23 4.82 -17.46 -2.35
C PHE A 23 3.71 -16.90 -3.22
N SER A 24 2.59 -16.55 -2.63
CA SER A 24 1.43 -16.08 -3.37
C SER A 24 0.75 -14.89 -2.69
N ASN A 25 0.00 -14.17 -3.51
CA ASN A 25 -1.11 -13.36 -3.10
C ASN A 25 -2.29 -13.82 -3.96
N GLY A 26 -3.08 -14.75 -3.43
CA GLY A 26 -4.26 -15.27 -4.13
C GLY A 26 -4.37 -16.78 -4.16
N PHE A 27 -5.62 -17.23 -4.13
CA PHE A 27 -6.05 -18.61 -3.95
C PHE A 27 -5.59 -19.57 -5.06
N GLN A 28 -5.38 -19.08 -6.27
CA GLN A 28 -5.05 -19.90 -7.44
C GLN A 28 -3.71 -20.63 -7.25
N LEU A 29 -2.68 -19.92 -6.79
CA LEU A 29 -1.37 -20.51 -6.58
C LEU A 29 -1.39 -21.49 -5.38
N ALA A 30 -2.18 -21.21 -4.35
CA ALA A 30 -2.40 -22.15 -3.26
C ALA A 30 -2.98 -23.49 -3.75
N LEU A 31 -3.95 -23.45 -4.67
CA LEU A 31 -4.52 -24.69 -5.28
C LEU A 31 -3.49 -25.44 -6.13
N VAL A 32 -2.70 -24.73 -6.95
CA VAL A 32 -1.64 -25.34 -7.77
C VAL A 32 -0.59 -25.99 -6.89
N SER A 33 -0.15 -25.31 -5.85
CA SER A 33 0.84 -25.81 -4.89
C SER A 33 0.31 -27.01 -4.13
N ASN A 34 -0.95 -26.99 -3.70
CA ASN A 34 -1.59 -28.13 -3.04
C ASN A 34 -1.63 -29.37 -3.94
N LYS A 35 -1.99 -29.22 -5.22
CA LYS A 35 -2.01 -30.32 -6.19
C LYS A 35 -0.63 -30.95 -6.38
N ASN A 36 0.42 -30.16 -6.27
CA ASN A 36 1.80 -30.60 -6.46
C ASN A 36 2.53 -30.87 -5.13
N LYS A 37 1.86 -30.77 -3.98
CA LYS A 37 2.42 -30.98 -2.63
C LYS A 37 3.59 -30.04 -2.31
N ILE A 38 3.56 -28.80 -2.82
CA ILE A 38 4.56 -27.77 -2.58
C ILE A 38 4.06 -26.91 -1.42
N PRO A 39 4.89 -26.64 -0.40
CA PRO A 39 4.58 -25.64 0.61
C PRO A 39 4.32 -24.28 -0.06
N ASN A 40 3.19 -23.66 0.26
CA ASN A 40 2.83 -22.32 -0.22
C ASN A 40 2.56 -21.40 0.96
N TYR A 41 3.02 -20.17 0.85
CA TYR A 41 2.74 -19.10 1.81
C TYR A 41 1.97 -18.01 1.09
N SER A 42 0.69 -17.85 1.44
CA SER A 42 -0.17 -16.78 0.92
C SER A 42 -0.05 -15.56 1.82
N PHE A 43 0.51 -14.48 1.29
CA PHE A 43 0.64 -13.21 1.99
C PHE A 43 -0.53 -12.29 1.64
N ASP A 44 -1.31 -11.89 2.63
CA ASP A 44 -2.50 -11.08 2.42
C ASP A 44 -2.72 -10.10 3.59
N ASP A 45 -3.46 -9.02 3.34
CA ASP A 45 -3.83 -8.01 4.33
C ASP A 45 -5.36 -7.79 4.41
N ASP A 46 -6.13 -8.56 3.64
CA ASP A 46 -7.60 -8.45 3.57
C ASP A 46 -8.28 -9.79 3.92
N PRO A 47 -8.79 -9.97 5.16
CA PRO A 47 -9.42 -11.21 5.59
C PRO A 47 -10.74 -11.52 4.88
N GLN A 48 -11.27 -10.61 4.05
CA GLN A 48 -12.47 -10.86 3.25
C GLN A 48 -12.19 -11.64 1.97
N THR A 49 -10.92 -11.83 1.63
CA THR A 49 -10.53 -12.57 0.42
C THR A 49 -10.86 -14.06 0.52
N VAL A 50 -10.88 -14.70 -0.64
CA VAL A 50 -11.19 -16.13 -0.78
C VAL A 50 -10.18 -17.03 -0.05
N ASP A 51 -8.94 -16.56 0.10
CA ASP A 51 -7.86 -17.29 0.74
C ASP A 51 -8.20 -17.69 2.19
N TYR A 52 -8.89 -16.80 2.92
CA TYR A 52 -9.27 -17.06 4.32
C TYR A 52 -10.48 -17.98 4.47
N LYS A 53 -11.27 -18.15 3.40
CA LYS A 53 -12.52 -18.95 3.45
C LYS A 53 -12.28 -20.46 3.29
N TYR A 54 -11.18 -20.86 2.67
CA TYR A 54 -10.94 -22.25 2.30
C TYR A 54 -9.57 -22.72 2.81
N LYS A 55 -9.60 -23.82 3.58
CA LYS A 55 -8.37 -24.49 4.00
C LYS A 55 -7.77 -25.28 2.85
N VAL A 56 -6.52 -25.00 2.52
CA VAL A 56 -5.73 -25.71 1.51
C VAL A 56 -4.55 -26.37 2.23
N LYS A 57 -4.38 -27.70 2.10
CA LYS A 57 -3.48 -28.52 2.93
C LYS A 57 -2.02 -28.02 2.96
N TYR A 58 -1.49 -27.58 1.84
CA TYR A 58 -0.09 -27.15 1.72
C TYR A 58 0.02 -25.62 1.67
N ASN A 59 -1.00 -24.89 2.13
CA ASN A 59 -1.01 -23.44 2.17
C ASN A 59 -0.98 -22.94 3.63
N THR A 60 -0.08 -22.01 3.91
CA THR A 60 -0.04 -21.21 5.14
C THR A 60 -0.44 -19.79 4.81
N ILE A 61 -1.49 -19.26 5.42
CA ILE A 61 -1.87 -17.87 5.27
C ILE A 61 -1.03 -17.03 6.21
N CYS A 62 -0.29 -16.08 5.66
CA CYS A 62 0.50 -15.09 6.37
C CYS A 62 -0.21 -13.75 6.29
N HIS A 63 -0.85 -13.35 7.39
CA HIS A 63 -1.64 -12.12 7.44
C HIS A 63 -0.78 -10.95 7.92
N PHE A 64 -0.72 -9.90 7.11
CA PHE A 64 -0.07 -8.65 7.47
C PHE A 64 -0.94 -7.85 8.43
N CYS A 65 -0.62 -7.93 9.72
CA CYS A 65 -1.31 -7.19 10.75
C CYS A 65 -0.42 -7.03 11.99
N ILE A 66 -0.32 -5.80 12.50
CA ILE A 66 0.47 -5.49 13.70
C ILE A 66 -0.28 -5.73 15.01
N TYR A 67 -1.56 -6.03 14.92
CA TYR A 67 -2.42 -6.32 16.08
C TYR A 67 -3.07 -7.70 15.92
N SER A 68 -3.32 -8.36 17.05
CA SER A 68 -4.13 -9.57 17.02
C SER A 68 -5.54 -9.24 16.49
N ASP A 69 -5.98 -9.98 15.50
CA ASP A 69 -7.33 -9.88 14.96
C ASP A 69 -8.09 -11.17 15.30
N PRO A 70 -9.02 -11.12 16.29
CA PRO A 70 -9.78 -12.30 16.70
C PRO A 70 -10.78 -12.80 15.65
N THR A 71 -11.00 -12.03 14.58
CA THR A 71 -11.90 -12.41 13.47
C THR A 71 -11.23 -13.31 12.44
N LEU A 72 -9.89 -13.46 12.51
CA LEU A 72 -9.16 -14.31 11.57
C LEU A 72 -9.43 -15.79 11.84
N PRO A 73 -9.72 -16.57 10.81
CA PRO A 73 -9.90 -18.03 10.96
C PRO A 73 -8.58 -18.72 11.30
N GLU A 74 -8.65 -19.76 12.11
CA GLU A 74 -7.50 -20.64 12.36
C GLU A 74 -7.27 -21.62 11.17
N PRO A 75 -6.04 -21.95 10.78
CA PRO A 75 -4.77 -21.38 11.25
C PRO A 75 -4.26 -20.27 10.32
N VAL A 76 -4.20 -19.06 10.81
CA VAL A 76 -3.58 -17.92 10.11
C VAL A 76 -2.37 -17.46 10.90
N LYS A 77 -1.23 -17.30 10.23
CA LYS A 77 -0.02 -16.77 10.84
C LYS A 77 -0.04 -15.24 10.73
N VAL A 78 -0.23 -14.56 11.85
CA VAL A 78 -0.14 -13.10 11.90
C VAL A 78 1.33 -12.68 11.88
N LEU A 79 1.65 -11.74 10.98
CA LEU A 79 2.96 -11.13 10.86
C LEU A 79 2.88 -9.68 11.37
N PRO A 80 3.66 -9.29 12.39
CA PRO A 80 3.63 -7.94 12.96
C PRO A 80 4.33 -6.93 12.05
N VAL A 81 3.75 -6.70 10.89
CA VAL A 81 4.25 -5.77 9.86
C VAL A 81 3.11 -5.40 8.90
N LEU A 82 3.17 -4.23 8.28
CA LEU A 82 2.38 -3.88 7.10
C LEU A 82 3.21 -4.17 5.84
N LYS A 83 2.57 -4.67 4.79
CA LYS A 83 3.25 -5.11 3.55
C LYS A 83 4.12 -4.03 2.91
N GLU A 84 3.70 -2.78 3.03
CA GLU A 84 4.40 -1.62 2.49
C GLU A 84 5.80 -1.45 3.12
N TRP A 85 6.01 -1.95 4.34
CA TRP A 85 7.30 -1.86 5.01
C TRP A 85 8.38 -2.73 4.35
N ALA A 86 8.00 -3.71 3.53
CA ALA A 86 8.93 -4.52 2.74
C ALA A 86 9.84 -3.67 1.82
N TYR A 87 9.38 -2.49 1.40
CA TYR A 87 10.11 -1.59 0.52
C TYR A 87 10.27 -0.17 1.06
N LEU A 88 9.55 0.21 2.15
CA LEU A 88 9.65 1.54 2.76
C LEU A 88 10.57 1.60 3.99
N ALA A 89 10.97 0.46 4.55
CA ALA A 89 11.88 0.42 5.69
C ALA A 89 13.20 1.17 5.39
N PRO A 90 13.81 1.85 6.38
CA PRO A 90 15.04 2.63 6.19
C PRO A 90 16.19 1.84 5.55
N LYS A 91 16.21 0.53 5.74
CA LYS A 91 17.17 -0.41 5.12
C LYS A 91 17.01 -0.47 3.59
N TYR A 92 15.79 -0.32 3.07
CA TYR A 92 15.45 -0.53 1.66
C TYR A 92 15.12 0.76 0.92
N PHE A 93 14.68 1.80 1.62
CA PHE A 93 14.27 3.07 1.01
C PHE A 93 14.96 4.26 1.67
N ARG A 94 15.69 5.02 0.84
CA ARG A 94 16.26 6.32 1.18
C ARG A 94 15.70 7.38 0.25
N PRO A 95 15.02 8.41 0.79
CA PRO A 95 14.44 9.46 -0.04
C PRO A 95 15.51 10.18 -0.87
N ASN A 96 15.23 10.38 -2.17
CA ASN A 96 16.10 11.08 -3.09
C ASN A 96 15.50 12.43 -3.49
N PRO A 97 16.06 13.58 -3.04
CA PRO A 97 15.51 14.90 -3.35
C PRO A 97 15.65 15.30 -4.83
N GLN A 98 16.55 14.67 -5.60
CA GLN A 98 16.76 15.00 -7.01
C GLN A 98 15.52 14.78 -7.87
N VAL A 99 14.62 13.86 -7.46
CA VAL A 99 13.36 13.62 -8.21
C VAL A 99 12.48 14.84 -8.29
N LEU A 100 12.63 15.79 -7.35
CA LEU A 100 11.82 17.01 -7.28
C LEU A 100 12.14 17.98 -8.44
N GLU A 101 13.38 17.97 -8.94
CA GLU A 101 13.83 18.84 -10.02
C GLU A 101 13.02 18.65 -11.28
N LYS A 102 12.69 17.41 -11.61
CA LYS A 102 11.87 17.03 -12.77
C LYS A 102 10.51 17.73 -12.80
N TYR A 103 9.94 18.00 -11.62
CA TYR A 103 8.60 18.58 -11.46
C TYR A 103 8.65 20.05 -11.03
N GLY A 104 9.85 20.63 -10.84
CA GLY A 104 10.04 22.01 -10.42
C GLY A 104 9.38 22.31 -9.07
N VAL A 105 9.41 21.36 -8.14
CA VAL A 105 8.87 21.48 -6.78
C VAL A 105 10.00 21.39 -5.75
N LYS A 106 9.73 21.89 -4.53
CA LYS A 106 10.64 21.77 -3.39
C LYS A 106 9.97 21.02 -2.25
N PRO A 107 10.73 20.52 -1.27
CA PRO A 107 10.17 19.86 -0.10
C PRO A 107 9.09 20.72 0.57
N LYS A 108 7.95 20.11 0.88
CA LYS A 108 6.76 20.68 1.56
C LYS A 108 6.07 21.86 0.82
N GLU A 109 6.47 22.17 -0.41
CA GLU A 109 5.80 23.19 -1.25
C GLU A 109 4.65 22.62 -2.11
N TYR A 110 4.38 21.33 -2.06
CA TYR A 110 3.34 20.68 -2.87
C TYR A 110 2.55 19.63 -2.10
N VAL A 111 1.36 19.35 -2.59
CA VAL A 111 0.49 18.26 -2.15
C VAL A 111 0.50 17.16 -3.20
N PHE A 112 0.56 15.91 -2.79
CA PHE A 112 0.44 14.77 -3.68
C PHE A 112 -1.00 14.25 -3.66
N LEU A 113 -1.65 14.21 -4.82
CA LEU A 113 -3.01 13.70 -4.98
C LEU A 113 -3.03 12.42 -5.80
N ARG A 114 -3.82 11.43 -5.38
CA ARG A 114 -4.00 10.17 -6.10
C ARG A 114 -5.48 9.87 -6.28
N GLU A 115 -5.92 9.75 -7.54
CA GLU A 115 -7.24 9.25 -7.89
C GLU A 115 -7.11 7.87 -8.54
N VAL A 116 -7.74 6.86 -7.94
CA VAL A 116 -7.75 5.49 -8.47
C VAL A 116 -8.97 5.23 -9.34
N SER A 117 -8.85 4.28 -10.27
CA SER A 117 -10.01 3.74 -10.98
C SER A 117 -10.85 2.87 -10.04
N VAL A 118 -12.16 3.10 -10.05
CA VAL A 118 -13.11 2.36 -9.20
C VAL A 118 -13.68 1.11 -9.89
N GLY A 119 -13.19 0.78 -11.08
CA GLY A 119 -13.65 -0.37 -11.87
C GLY A 119 -13.20 -1.75 -11.36
N THR A 120 -12.48 -1.82 -10.24
CA THR A 120 -11.98 -3.08 -9.67
C THR A 120 -12.83 -3.56 -8.50
N VAL A 121 -12.78 -4.86 -8.22
CA VAL A 121 -13.52 -5.48 -7.10
C VAL A 121 -13.18 -4.82 -5.75
N ASN A 122 -11.94 -4.39 -5.57
CA ASN A 122 -11.48 -3.77 -4.32
C ASN A 122 -12.13 -2.41 -4.04
N TYR A 123 -12.62 -1.74 -5.06
CA TYR A 123 -13.28 -0.42 -4.95
C TYR A 123 -14.77 -0.47 -5.29
N ALA A 124 -15.38 -1.67 -5.27
CA ALA A 124 -16.82 -1.82 -5.49
C ALA A 124 -17.61 -0.97 -4.48
N GLY A 125 -18.48 -0.09 -4.99
CA GLY A 125 -19.27 0.83 -4.18
C GLY A 125 -18.59 2.17 -3.86
N GLN A 126 -17.32 2.38 -4.24
CA GLN A 126 -16.65 3.68 -4.15
C GLN A 126 -17.05 4.57 -5.34
N ALA A 127 -17.36 5.83 -5.06
CA ALA A 127 -17.62 6.80 -6.12
C ALA A 127 -16.32 7.20 -6.85
N SER A 128 -16.38 7.34 -8.16
CA SER A 128 -15.30 7.94 -8.96
C SER A 128 -15.24 9.45 -8.71
N GLY A 129 -14.05 10.04 -8.77
CA GLY A 129 -13.87 11.48 -8.62
C GLY A 129 -13.88 11.97 -7.17
N ALA A 130 -13.43 11.15 -6.24
CA ALA A 130 -13.30 11.54 -4.82
C ALA A 130 -12.43 12.80 -4.65
N ILE A 131 -11.36 12.92 -5.44
CA ILE A 131 -10.48 14.11 -5.45
C ILE A 131 -11.20 15.35 -5.99
N LEU A 132 -12.16 15.23 -6.91
CA LEU A 132 -12.97 16.37 -7.36
C LEU A 132 -13.78 16.98 -6.21
N GLY A 133 -14.28 16.14 -5.31
CA GLY A 133 -15.08 16.58 -4.17
C GLY A 133 -14.32 17.43 -3.15
N ILE A 134 -12.97 17.42 -3.20
CA ILE A 134 -12.13 18.12 -2.24
C ILE A 134 -11.24 19.19 -2.88
N GLN A 135 -11.31 19.38 -4.20
CA GLN A 135 -10.38 20.26 -4.95
C GLN A 135 -10.35 21.71 -4.44
N ASP A 136 -11.50 22.24 -4.03
CA ASP A 136 -11.63 23.62 -3.55
C ASP A 136 -10.98 23.86 -2.17
N TRP A 137 -10.68 22.76 -1.44
CA TRP A 137 -10.01 22.80 -0.14
C TRP A 137 -8.50 22.70 -0.24
N ILE A 138 -7.96 22.33 -1.42
CA ILE A 138 -6.51 22.25 -1.61
C ILE A 138 -5.92 23.68 -1.53
N PRO A 139 -4.87 23.91 -0.70
CA PRO A 139 -4.29 25.24 -0.54
C PRO A 139 -3.74 25.77 -1.86
N LYS A 140 -4.14 27.00 -2.22
CA LYS A 140 -3.75 27.62 -3.50
C LYS A 140 -2.29 28.03 -3.57
N ASP A 141 -1.61 28.13 -2.44
CA ASP A 141 -0.18 28.39 -2.33
C ASP A 141 0.68 27.14 -2.52
N LYS A 142 0.07 25.96 -2.55
CA LYS A 142 0.75 24.69 -2.79
C LYS A 142 0.62 24.27 -4.25
N LYS A 143 1.72 23.81 -4.85
CA LYS A 143 1.64 23.05 -6.11
C LYS A 143 0.95 21.71 -5.88
N VAL A 144 0.41 21.14 -6.94
CA VAL A 144 -0.20 19.80 -6.88
C VAL A 144 0.49 18.86 -7.85
N LEU A 145 1.03 17.77 -7.34
CA LEU A 145 1.42 16.62 -8.14
C LEU A 145 0.25 15.63 -8.14
N PHE A 146 -0.26 15.32 -9.32
CA PHE A 146 -1.48 14.55 -9.47
C PHE A 146 -1.25 13.23 -10.21
N SER A 147 -1.46 12.12 -9.53
CA SER A 147 -1.50 10.78 -10.09
C SER A 147 -2.94 10.36 -10.33
N LEU A 148 -3.31 10.20 -11.60
CA LEU A 148 -4.66 9.87 -12.06
C LEU A 148 -4.60 8.57 -12.86
N GLU A 149 -5.34 7.52 -12.45
CA GLU A 149 -5.37 6.25 -13.20
C GLU A 149 -6.16 6.38 -14.51
N GLU A 150 -7.34 7.00 -14.46
CA GLU A 150 -8.20 7.21 -15.64
C GLU A 150 -7.79 8.52 -16.34
N LYS A 151 -6.75 8.44 -17.18
CA LYS A 151 -6.13 9.62 -17.85
C LYS A 151 -7.10 10.41 -18.73
N ASP A 152 -8.10 9.76 -19.31
CA ASP A 152 -9.18 10.38 -20.10
C ASP A 152 -10.02 11.38 -19.29
N LYS A 153 -10.11 11.20 -17.98
CA LYS A 153 -10.80 12.11 -17.04
C LYS A 153 -9.99 13.33 -16.63
N ARG A 154 -8.75 13.50 -17.14
CA ARG A 154 -7.89 14.65 -16.78
C ARG A 154 -8.58 16.00 -16.96
N HIS A 155 -9.44 16.14 -17.95
CA HIS A 155 -10.16 17.38 -18.28
C HIS A 155 -11.15 17.84 -17.18
N LEU A 156 -11.49 16.98 -16.23
CA LEU A 156 -12.38 17.29 -15.09
C LEU A 156 -11.64 18.03 -13.94
N TYR A 157 -10.31 17.99 -13.91
CA TYR A 157 -9.48 18.52 -12.82
C TYR A 157 -8.80 19.84 -13.21
N PRO A 158 -8.37 20.67 -12.23
CA PRO A 158 -7.68 21.93 -12.48
C PRO A 158 -6.49 21.78 -13.43
N LYS A 159 -6.37 22.70 -14.39
CA LYS A 159 -5.34 22.64 -15.45
C LYS A 159 -3.91 22.86 -14.93
N ASP A 160 -3.77 23.60 -13.85
CA ASP A 160 -2.51 23.94 -13.18
C ASP A 160 -1.94 22.77 -12.36
N TRP A 161 -2.72 21.74 -12.11
CA TRP A 161 -2.21 20.52 -11.47
C TRP A 161 -1.26 19.77 -12.39
N ILE A 162 -0.08 19.42 -11.88
CA ILE A 162 0.96 18.71 -12.62
C ILE A 162 0.58 17.23 -12.68
N LEU A 163 0.09 16.77 -13.84
CA LEU A 163 -0.23 15.35 -14.06
C LEU A 163 1.06 14.53 -14.15
N LEU A 164 1.18 13.55 -13.29
CA LEU A 164 2.29 12.61 -13.33
C LEU A 164 2.14 11.62 -14.50
N GLN A 165 3.22 11.44 -15.26
CA GLN A 165 3.30 10.46 -16.34
C GLN A 165 3.89 9.16 -15.82
N GLU A 166 3.22 8.06 -16.05
CA GLU A 166 3.68 6.73 -15.65
C GLU A 166 4.57 6.09 -16.74
N PRO A 167 5.55 5.27 -16.37
CA PRO A 167 5.92 4.93 -14.98
C PRO A 167 6.59 6.11 -14.25
N ILE A 168 6.24 6.27 -12.97
CA ILE A 168 6.87 7.27 -12.10
C ILE A 168 8.09 6.60 -11.46
N GLU A 169 9.28 7.09 -11.76
CA GLU A 169 10.55 6.42 -11.44
C GLU A 169 10.78 6.26 -9.93
N ASP A 170 10.50 7.26 -9.14
CA ASP A 170 10.67 7.24 -7.68
C ASP A 170 9.49 7.95 -6.99
N ILE A 171 8.34 7.31 -7.03
CA ILE A 171 7.11 7.86 -6.46
C ILE A 171 7.20 8.05 -4.95
N HIS A 172 7.92 7.19 -4.23
CA HIS A 172 8.01 7.25 -2.77
C HIS A 172 8.83 8.46 -2.30
N SER A 173 9.85 8.87 -3.05
CA SER A 173 10.55 10.13 -2.78
C SER A 173 9.65 11.35 -3.03
N LEU A 174 8.84 11.34 -4.10
CA LEU A 174 7.84 12.40 -4.31
C LEU A 174 6.80 12.44 -3.18
N ILE A 175 6.38 11.30 -2.65
CA ILE A 175 5.48 11.25 -1.49
C ILE A 175 6.19 11.78 -0.25
N TYR A 176 7.41 11.32 0.04
CA TYR A 176 8.18 11.70 1.23
C TYR A 176 8.37 13.21 1.38
N TYR A 177 8.67 13.89 0.28
CA TYR A 177 8.90 15.34 0.28
C TYR A 177 7.62 16.18 0.14
N SER A 178 6.45 15.59 -0.08
CA SER A 178 5.19 16.34 -0.13
C SER A 178 4.83 16.96 1.24
N ALA A 179 4.05 18.02 1.24
CA ALA A 179 3.43 18.56 2.46
C ALA A 179 2.36 17.63 3.01
N GLY A 180 1.74 16.84 2.15
CA GLY A 180 0.77 15.83 2.48
C GLY A 180 0.31 15.07 1.26
N LEU A 181 -0.31 13.89 1.49
CA LEU A 181 -0.89 13.08 0.45
C LEU A 181 -2.38 12.86 0.69
N VAL A 182 -3.16 13.01 -0.36
CA VAL A 182 -4.59 12.63 -0.37
C VAL A 182 -4.81 11.57 -1.44
N SER A 183 -5.40 10.46 -1.07
CA SER A 183 -5.62 9.33 -2.00
C SER A 183 -7.02 8.75 -1.87
N SER A 184 -7.66 8.47 -3.00
CA SER A 184 -8.86 7.65 -3.06
C SER A 184 -8.55 6.14 -3.02
N GLY A 185 -7.26 5.74 -3.17
CA GLY A 185 -6.76 4.39 -2.97
C GLY A 185 -6.06 4.22 -1.62
N ASP A 186 -6.23 3.06 -1.00
CA ASP A 186 -5.76 2.80 0.36
C ASP A 186 -4.24 2.54 0.47
N SER A 187 -3.63 1.80 -0.47
CA SER A 187 -2.21 1.44 -0.40
C SER A 187 -1.30 2.67 -0.36
N MET A 188 -1.48 3.62 -1.29
CA MET A 188 -0.65 4.82 -1.34
C MET A 188 -0.88 5.75 -0.14
N ALA A 189 -2.10 5.78 0.40
CA ALA A 189 -2.38 6.50 1.64
C ALA A 189 -1.62 5.90 2.84
N ARG A 190 -1.54 4.55 2.94
CA ARG A 190 -0.72 3.86 3.94
C ARG A 190 0.77 4.11 3.73
N GLU A 191 1.24 4.05 2.48
CA GLU A 191 2.65 4.35 2.15
C GLU A 191 3.05 5.75 2.63
N ALA A 192 2.24 6.76 2.36
CA ALA A 192 2.49 8.12 2.82
C ALA A 192 2.52 8.22 4.35
N ALA A 193 1.54 7.62 5.03
CA ALA A 193 1.49 7.61 6.49
C ALA A 193 2.74 6.93 7.09
N LEU A 194 3.15 5.77 6.58
CA LEU A 194 4.35 5.05 7.03
C LEU A 194 5.65 5.81 6.77
N LEU A 195 5.67 6.66 5.74
CA LEU A 195 6.77 7.60 5.49
C LEU A 195 6.74 8.83 6.42
N GLY A 196 5.74 8.94 7.29
CA GLY A 196 5.56 10.08 8.21
C GLY A 196 5.02 11.33 7.52
N VAL A 197 4.44 11.19 6.33
CA VAL A 197 3.79 12.28 5.61
C VAL A 197 2.33 12.38 6.07
N PRO A 198 1.79 13.59 6.34
CA PRO A 198 0.37 13.76 6.58
C PRO A 198 -0.44 13.09 5.47
N ALA A 199 -1.22 12.08 5.79
CA ALA A 199 -1.93 11.27 4.81
C ALA A 199 -3.44 11.25 5.08
N TYR A 200 -4.24 11.47 4.03
CA TYR A 200 -5.69 11.41 4.10
C TYR A 200 -6.25 10.42 3.07
N TYR A 201 -6.98 9.44 3.56
CA TYR A 201 -7.65 8.44 2.75
C TYR A 201 -9.11 8.84 2.49
N LEU A 202 -9.46 9.05 1.22
CA LEU A 202 -10.82 9.42 0.77
C LEU A 202 -11.70 8.23 0.41
N GLY A 203 -11.15 7.01 0.38
CA GLY A 203 -11.92 5.83 0.02
C GLY A 203 -12.83 5.33 1.14
N ILE A 204 -13.53 4.24 0.88
CA ILE A 204 -14.54 3.66 1.77
C ILE A 204 -14.04 2.51 2.66
N ARG A 205 -12.82 2.02 2.44
CA ARG A 205 -12.25 0.84 3.13
C ARG A 205 -11.47 1.18 4.41
N TYR A 206 -11.88 2.20 5.15
CA TYR A 206 -11.16 2.67 6.35
C TYR A 206 -11.16 1.65 7.50
N ASP A 207 -12.14 0.75 7.56
CA ASP A 207 -12.22 -0.31 8.59
C ASP A 207 -11.42 -1.58 8.21
N MET A 208 -10.77 -1.61 7.03
CA MET A 208 -9.86 -2.69 6.67
C MET A 208 -8.71 -2.78 7.69
N PRO A 209 -8.32 -3.98 8.18
CA PRO A 209 -7.32 -4.14 9.23
C PRO A 209 -6.01 -3.38 8.98
N ALA A 210 -5.49 -3.42 7.75
CA ALA A 210 -4.27 -2.70 7.40
C ALA A 210 -4.42 -1.16 7.48
N ASN A 211 -5.60 -0.61 7.10
CA ASN A 211 -5.88 0.83 7.20
C ASN A 211 -6.04 1.25 8.68
N ALA A 212 -6.73 0.45 9.48
CA ALA A 212 -6.86 0.67 10.92
C ALA A 212 -5.51 0.59 11.62
N ALA A 213 -4.63 -0.33 11.23
CA ALA A 213 -3.28 -0.43 11.72
C ALA A 213 -2.43 0.80 11.37
N ALA A 214 -2.45 1.24 10.11
CA ALA A 214 -1.75 2.45 9.67
C ALA A 214 -2.26 3.71 10.38
N ALA A 215 -3.56 3.80 10.67
CA ALA A 215 -4.12 4.90 11.45
C ALA A 215 -3.53 4.96 12.86
N LYS A 216 -3.32 3.82 13.50
CA LYS A 216 -2.76 3.74 14.87
C LYS A 216 -1.26 3.99 14.93
N VAL A 217 -0.46 3.43 13.98
CA VAL A 217 1.01 3.52 14.06
C VAL A 217 1.58 4.71 13.34
N ALA A 218 0.89 5.22 12.33
CA ALA A 218 1.39 6.26 11.42
C ALA A 218 0.37 7.38 11.16
N ASN A 219 -0.68 7.46 11.99
CA ASN A 219 -1.66 8.54 11.95
C ASN A 219 -2.35 8.73 10.58
N LEU A 220 -2.62 7.65 9.85
CA LEU A 220 -3.44 7.72 8.64
C LEU A 220 -4.83 8.25 8.97
N GLN A 221 -5.21 9.36 8.36
CA GLN A 221 -6.49 10.03 8.60
C GLN A 221 -7.52 9.72 7.51
N ASN A 222 -8.79 9.86 7.85
CA ASN A 222 -9.93 9.69 6.94
C ASN A 222 -11.15 10.47 7.48
N GLN A 223 -12.26 10.44 6.74
CA GLN A 223 -13.47 11.17 7.10
C GLN A 223 -14.14 10.76 8.44
N LYS A 224 -13.80 9.59 9.00
CA LYS A 224 -14.28 9.17 10.33
C LYS A 224 -13.43 9.77 11.46
N THR A 225 -12.17 10.09 11.18
CA THR A 225 -11.21 10.57 12.19
C THR A 225 -11.16 12.08 12.26
N ILE A 226 -11.21 12.76 11.10
CA ILE A 226 -11.17 14.23 11.02
C ILE A 226 -11.85 14.70 9.73
N ALA A 227 -12.56 15.84 9.76
CA ALA A 227 -13.10 16.45 8.56
C ALA A 227 -11.96 16.95 7.66
N PHE A 228 -12.11 16.78 6.33
CA PHE A 228 -11.06 17.15 5.38
C PHE A 228 -10.61 18.61 5.49
N PRO A 229 -11.51 19.62 5.63
CA PRO A 229 -11.10 21.01 5.83
C PRO A 229 -10.24 21.26 7.07
N ASP A 230 -10.41 20.48 8.12
CA ASP A 230 -9.59 20.58 9.33
C ASP A 230 -8.24 19.86 9.14
N TRP A 231 -8.22 18.75 8.43
CA TRP A 231 -6.98 18.05 8.09
C TRP A 231 -6.05 18.92 7.23
N VAL A 232 -6.57 19.66 6.27
CA VAL A 232 -5.79 20.55 5.38
C VAL A 232 -4.97 21.58 6.15
N LYS A 233 -5.41 21.99 7.33
CA LYS A 233 -4.65 22.93 8.20
C LYS A 233 -3.29 22.37 8.63
N ASN A 234 -3.12 21.05 8.61
CA ASN A 234 -1.87 20.37 8.95
C ASN A 234 -0.83 20.36 7.81
N LEU A 235 -1.16 20.89 6.64
CA LEU A 235 -0.25 20.92 5.48
C LEU A 235 0.79 22.05 5.54
N ASN A 236 0.63 23.01 6.46
CA ASN A 236 1.57 24.10 6.67
C ASN A 236 2.60 23.71 7.74
N VAL A 237 3.60 22.94 7.33
CA VAL A 237 4.67 22.45 8.23
C VAL A 237 6.00 23.01 7.74
N ASP A 238 6.87 23.38 8.67
CA ASP A 238 8.27 23.65 8.37
C ASP A 238 8.95 22.39 7.83
N ALA A 239 9.80 22.53 6.81
CA ALA A 239 10.39 21.40 6.12
C ALA A 239 11.35 20.60 7.05
N ASN A 240 12.12 21.29 7.90
CA ASN A 240 13.07 20.65 8.80
C ASN A 240 12.34 19.93 9.94
N GLU A 241 11.31 20.56 10.51
CA GLU A 241 10.47 19.96 11.55
C GLU A 241 9.74 18.71 11.02
N ALA A 242 9.24 18.79 9.78
CA ALA A 242 8.59 17.67 9.13
C ALA A 242 9.56 16.49 8.92
N GLU A 243 10.79 16.77 8.45
CA GLU A 243 11.80 15.74 8.23
C GLU A 243 12.21 15.06 9.55
N GLU A 244 12.41 15.82 10.61
CA GLU A 244 12.72 15.25 11.92
C GLU A 244 11.63 14.30 12.41
N LYS A 245 10.36 14.74 12.34
CA LYS A 245 9.21 13.89 12.70
C LYS A 245 9.10 12.63 11.84
N GLN A 246 9.37 12.75 10.53
CA GLN A 246 9.37 11.60 9.62
C GLN A 246 10.46 10.60 9.98
N LEU A 247 11.66 11.05 10.28
CA LEU A 247 12.77 10.19 10.71
C LEU A 247 12.48 9.48 12.04
N GLN A 248 11.95 10.20 13.01
CA GLN A 248 11.57 9.63 14.32
C GLN A 248 10.48 8.56 14.18
N LEU A 249 9.43 8.85 13.39
CA LEU A 249 8.35 7.89 13.16
C LEU A 249 8.85 6.65 12.43
N ARG A 250 9.63 6.82 11.34
CA ARG A 250 10.17 5.68 10.58
C ARG A 250 11.08 4.81 11.43
N LYS A 251 11.89 5.40 12.30
CA LYS A 251 12.69 4.64 13.26
C LYS A 251 11.81 3.85 14.23
N HIS A 252 10.78 4.48 14.81
CA HIS A 252 9.87 3.81 15.73
C HIS A 252 9.16 2.60 15.07
N ILE A 253 8.73 2.76 13.82
CA ILE A 253 8.11 1.67 13.06
C ILE A 253 9.13 0.55 12.79
N ASP A 254 10.36 0.89 12.41
CA ASP A 254 11.42 -0.08 12.12
C ASP A 254 11.81 -0.90 13.36
N ASP A 255 11.79 -0.27 14.54
CA ASP A 255 12.04 -0.95 15.82
C ASP A 255 10.88 -1.90 16.23
N THR A 256 9.70 -1.75 15.63
CA THR A 256 8.47 -2.47 15.98
C THR A 256 8.14 -3.58 14.99
N PHE A 257 8.35 -3.33 13.70
CA PHE A 257 7.99 -4.25 12.63
C PHE A 257 9.09 -5.29 12.39
N ILE A 258 8.68 -6.49 11.98
CA ILE A 258 9.64 -7.50 11.50
C ILE A 258 10.15 -7.12 10.09
N ASP A 259 11.38 -7.52 9.76
CA ASP A 259 11.86 -7.48 8.39
C ASP A 259 11.23 -8.64 7.59
N ILE A 260 10.19 -8.30 6.83
CA ILE A 260 9.44 -9.29 6.04
C ILE A 260 10.28 -9.93 4.94
N ASN A 261 11.26 -9.21 4.38
CA ASN A 261 12.13 -9.73 3.35
C ASN A 261 13.06 -10.81 3.93
N GLU A 262 13.62 -10.58 5.12
CA GLU A 262 14.39 -11.61 5.83
C GLU A 262 13.53 -12.80 6.24
N TYR A 263 12.29 -12.55 6.68
CA TYR A 263 11.35 -13.61 6.98
C TYR A 263 11.10 -14.51 5.76
N MET A 264 10.81 -13.94 4.60
CA MET A 264 10.60 -14.69 3.35
C MET A 264 11.86 -15.45 2.92
N LEU A 265 13.04 -14.84 3.01
CA LEU A 265 14.32 -15.51 2.71
C LEU A 265 14.58 -16.70 3.64
N ASN A 266 14.21 -16.59 4.91
CA ASN A 266 14.35 -17.69 5.85
C ASN A 266 13.41 -18.86 5.51
N LEU A 267 12.18 -18.58 5.04
CA LEU A 267 11.28 -19.61 4.52
C LEU A 267 11.89 -20.32 3.30
N VAL A 268 12.49 -19.58 2.37
CA VAL A 268 13.21 -20.18 1.22
C VAL A 268 14.29 -21.14 1.73
N LYS A 269 15.17 -20.68 2.64
CA LYS A 269 16.26 -21.48 3.20
C LYS A 269 15.76 -22.76 3.91
N GLN A 270 14.61 -22.69 4.58
CA GLN A 270 13.99 -23.85 5.25
C GLN A 270 13.51 -24.92 4.28
N HIS A 271 13.13 -24.56 3.08
CA HIS A 271 12.56 -25.47 2.08
C HIS A 271 13.52 -25.83 0.95
N SER A 272 14.59 -25.05 0.75
CA SER A 272 15.60 -25.37 -0.28
C SER A 272 16.27 -26.69 0.07
N LYS A 273 16.28 -27.62 -0.88
CA LYS A 273 17.09 -28.85 -0.76
C LYS A 273 18.56 -28.44 -0.72
N GLN A 274 19.28 -28.94 0.27
CA GLN A 274 20.74 -28.85 0.34
C GLN A 274 21.39 -29.65 -0.78
#